data_4fc38da98ab8130c3725e1c600f98bf4
#
_entry.id   4fc38da98ab8130c3725e1c600f98bf4
#
_cell.length_a   1.000
_cell.length_b   1.000
_cell.length_c   1.000
_cell.angle_alpha   90.00
_cell.angle_beta   90.00
_cell.angle_gamma   90.00
#
_symmetry.space_group_name_H-M   'P 1'
#
loop_
_entity.id
_entity.type
_entity.pdbx_description
1 polymer ?
#
loop_
_entity_poly.entity_id
_entity_poly.type
_entity_poly.pdbx_seq_one_letter_code
_entity_poly.pdbx_strand_id
1 'polypeptide(L)'
;MSNEILYILLSDYAAHEVVYLSQAVASDEYALKENPKYVNKVVAPTMEPVKSIGGFLTLPDYSFESIPDDYAALVLIGGFGWATPVAEQVAPIVRNAIARGKIVGAICNAASFMAKCGFLNNVRHTGNGVEQLKLWGGENYANPEGYANVQAVSDKNIVTANGSRATASK
;
A
#
# COMPACT_ATOMS: atom_id res chain seq x y z
N MET A 1 2.35 0.33 22.17
CA MET A 1 2.10 0.58 20.74
C MET A 1 2.60 -0.64 20.00
N SER A 2 1.75 -1.21 19.14
CA SER A 2 2.15 -2.34 18.29
C SER A 2 3.24 -1.92 17.31
N ASN A 3 4.13 -2.83 17.01
CA ASN A 3 5.22 -2.66 16.05
C ASN A 3 4.93 -3.35 14.70
N GLU A 4 3.69 -3.76 14.45
CA GLU A 4 3.32 -4.42 13.21
C GLU A 4 3.14 -3.43 12.05
N ILE A 5 3.72 -3.76 10.90
CA ILE A 5 3.42 -3.15 9.62
C ILE A 5 2.53 -4.12 8.86
N LEU A 6 1.32 -3.67 8.54
CA LEU A 6 0.30 -4.46 7.85
C LEU A 6 0.37 -4.22 6.35
N TYR A 7 0.60 -5.26 5.57
CA TYR A 7 0.61 -5.20 4.10
C TYR A 7 -0.69 -5.79 3.55
N ILE A 8 -1.54 -4.96 2.96
CA ILE A 8 -2.75 -5.42 2.27
C ILE A 8 -2.38 -5.98 0.90
N LEU A 9 -2.66 -7.26 0.71
CA LEU A 9 -2.51 -7.98 -0.56
C LEU A 9 -3.88 -8.36 -1.10
N LEU A 10 -4.19 -7.91 -2.31
CA LEU A 10 -5.32 -8.42 -3.09
C LEU A 10 -4.80 -9.41 -4.15
N SER A 11 -5.68 -10.26 -4.69
CA SER A 11 -5.29 -11.17 -5.78
C SER A 11 -4.59 -10.42 -6.92
N ASP A 12 -3.59 -11.05 -7.50
CA ASP A 12 -2.70 -10.48 -8.50
C ASP A 12 -1.91 -9.26 -7.98
N TYR A 13 -1.44 -9.34 -6.74
CA TYR A 13 -0.56 -8.34 -6.15
C TYR A 13 0.83 -8.34 -6.80
N ALA A 14 1.48 -7.18 -6.80
CA ALA A 14 2.84 -6.98 -7.31
C ALA A 14 3.88 -7.41 -6.26
N ALA A 15 4.36 -8.64 -6.33
CA ALA A 15 5.23 -9.23 -5.31
C ALA A 15 6.51 -8.42 -5.03
N HIS A 16 7.12 -7.81 -6.06
CA HIS A 16 8.34 -7.01 -5.91
C HIS A 16 8.15 -5.83 -4.94
N GLU A 17 6.97 -5.22 -4.90
CA GLU A 17 6.69 -4.08 -4.04
C GLU A 17 6.71 -4.48 -2.55
N VAL A 18 6.07 -5.60 -2.20
CA VAL A 18 6.06 -6.07 -0.81
C VAL A 18 7.40 -6.63 -0.39
N VAL A 19 8.11 -7.32 -1.28
CA VAL A 19 9.40 -7.95 -0.95
C VAL A 19 10.45 -6.91 -0.60
N TYR A 20 10.62 -5.86 -1.37
CA TYR A 20 11.59 -4.80 -1.06
C TYR A 20 11.32 -4.12 0.30
N LEU A 21 10.06 -3.74 0.55
CA LEU A 21 9.71 -3.08 1.81
C LEU A 21 9.86 -4.00 3.02
N SER A 22 9.33 -5.22 2.94
CA SER A 22 9.38 -6.17 4.05
C SER A 22 10.80 -6.59 4.38
N GLN A 23 11.65 -6.75 3.36
CA GLN A 23 13.07 -7.05 3.56
C GLN A 23 13.78 -5.88 4.25
N ALA A 24 13.57 -4.64 3.83
CA ALA A 24 14.18 -3.46 4.45
C ALA A 24 13.77 -3.29 5.93
N VAL A 25 12.57 -3.74 6.29
CA VAL A 25 12.11 -3.77 7.68
C VAL A 25 12.85 -4.82 8.49
N ALA A 26 13.02 -6.03 7.94
CA ALA A 26 13.50 -7.21 8.66
C ALA A 26 15.03 -7.37 8.65
N SER A 27 15.72 -6.73 7.69
CA SER A 27 17.16 -6.93 7.50
C SER A 27 17.93 -5.62 7.34
N ASP A 28 19.22 -5.69 7.63
CA ASP A 28 20.23 -4.76 7.14
C ASP A 28 20.81 -5.29 5.82
N GLU A 29 21.83 -4.64 5.29
CA GLU A 29 22.39 -4.98 3.97
C GLU A 29 22.88 -6.44 3.87
N TYR A 30 23.37 -7.01 4.97
CA TYR A 30 24.03 -8.33 4.96
C TYR A 30 23.44 -9.35 5.93
N ALA A 31 22.51 -8.98 6.80
CA ALA A 31 22.00 -9.88 7.84
C ALA A 31 20.57 -9.52 8.28
N LEU A 32 19.88 -10.48 8.87
CA LEU A 32 18.65 -10.22 9.60
C LEU A 32 18.95 -9.38 10.85
N LYS A 33 18.10 -8.42 11.13
CA LYS A 33 18.17 -7.64 12.38
C LYS A 33 17.86 -8.56 13.56
N GLU A 34 18.70 -8.58 14.57
CA GLU A 34 18.45 -9.37 15.78
C GLU A 34 17.18 -8.93 16.52
N ASN A 35 16.92 -7.62 16.56
CA ASN A 35 15.76 -7.04 17.22
C ASN A 35 15.11 -5.98 16.29
N PRO A 36 14.37 -6.37 15.27
CA PRO A 36 13.74 -5.42 14.37
C PRO A 36 12.69 -4.56 15.12
N LYS A 37 12.75 -3.26 14.93
CA LYS A 37 11.80 -2.32 15.53
C LYS A 37 10.37 -2.61 15.08
N TYR A 38 10.19 -3.12 13.86
CA TYR A 38 8.91 -3.42 13.27
C TYR A 38 8.86 -4.85 12.76
N VAL A 39 7.66 -5.43 12.73
CA VAL A 39 7.38 -6.79 12.26
C VAL A 39 6.40 -6.72 11.08
N ASN A 40 6.71 -7.47 10.02
CA ASN A 40 5.86 -7.54 8.84
C ASN A 40 4.69 -8.51 9.06
N LYS A 41 3.48 -8.08 8.68
CA LYS A 41 2.25 -8.87 8.70
C LYS A 41 1.47 -8.71 7.42
N VAL A 42 0.95 -9.79 6.90
CA VAL A 42 0.13 -9.81 5.68
C VAL A 42 -1.34 -9.81 6.03
N VAL A 43 -2.08 -8.94 5.37
CA VAL A 43 -3.53 -8.83 5.48
C VAL A 43 -4.17 -9.08 4.10
N ALA A 44 -5.19 -9.92 4.05
CA ALA A 44 -5.92 -10.23 2.83
C ALA A 44 -7.43 -10.24 3.06
N PRO A 45 -8.29 -10.32 2.03
CA PRO A 45 -9.73 -10.36 2.21
C PRO A 45 -10.21 -11.50 3.11
N THR A 46 -9.56 -12.66 3.02
CA THR A 46 -9.82 -13.86 3.82
C THR A 46 -8.49 -14.46 4.30
N MET A 47 -8.55 -15.56 5.05
CA MET A 47 -7.34 -16.32 5.46
C MET A 47 -6.84 -17.29 4.37
N GLU A 48 -7.49 -17.35 3.21
CA GLU A 48 -7.01 -18.14 2.09
C GLU A 48 -5.75 -17.53 1.45
N PRO A 49 -4.85 -18.36 0.88
CA PRO A 49 -3.66 -17.88 0.20
C PRO A 49 -3.99 -16.89 -0.92
N VAL A 50 -3.24 -15.79 -0.97
CA VAL A 50 -3.35 -14.78 -2.03
C VAL A 50 -2.28 -15.00 -3.08
N LYS A 51 -2.68 -14.98 -4.36
CA LYS A 51 -1.78 -15.18 -5.48
C LYS A 51 -1.23 -13.86 -6.02
N SER A 52 0.08 -13.79 -6.23
CA SER A 52 0.73 -12.67 -6.92
C SER A 52 0.55 -12.73 -8.44
N ILE A 53 0.88 -11.63 -9.13
CA ILE A 53 0.96 -11.59 -10.60
C ILE A 53 1.89 -12.69 -11.14
N GLY A 54 2.99 -12.98 -10.45
CA GLY A 54 3.95 -14.02 -10.81
C GLY A 54 3.56 -15.45 -10.40
N GLY A 55 2.39 -15.65 -9.78
CA GLY A 55 1.88 -16.96 -9.39
C GLY A 55 2.31 -17.44 -7.99
N PHE A 56 3.10 -16.68 -7.25
CA PHE A 56 3.45 -17.03 -5.87
C PHE A 56 2.25 -16.88 -4.94
N LEU A 57 2.09 -17.86 -4.04
CA LEU A 57 1.04 -17.85 -3.03
C LEU A 57 1.59 -17.34 -1.71
N THR A 58 0.89 -16.41 -1.09
CA THR A 58 1.22 -15.86 0.23
C THR A 58 0.08 -16.13 1.20
N LEU A 59 0.41 -16.71 2.36
CA LEU A 59 -0.53 -16.92 3.46
C LEU A 59 -0.70 -15.61 4.24
N PRO A 60 -1.95 -15.14 4.47
CA PRO A 60 -2.18 -13.99 5.33
C PRO A 60 -1.97 -14.32 6.81
N ASP A 61 -1.53 -13.31 7.58
CA ASP A 61 -1.57 -13.33 9.05
C ASP A 61 -2.96 -12.94 9.57
N TYR A 62 -3.65 -12.05 8.82
CA TYR A 62 -4.97 -11.52 9.17
C TYR A 62 -5.89 -11.46 7.96
N SER A 63 -7.19 -11.68 8.18
CA SER A 63 -8.23 -11.29 7.23
C SER A 63 -8.67 -9.85 7.47
N PHE A 64 -9.47 -9.26 6.57
CA PHE A 64 -10.07 -7.94 6.80
C PHE A 64 -10.93 -7.87 8.06
N GLU A 65 -11.50 -9.00 8.49
CA GLU A 65 -12.32 -9.08 9.71
C GLU A 65 -11.49 -9.23 10.99
N SER A 66 -10.22 -9.61 10.88
CA SER A 66 -9.35 -9.89 12.03
C SER A 66 -8.16 -8.93 12.18
N ILE A 67 -8.18 -7.80 11.47
CA ILE A 67 -7.15 -6.77 11.60
C ILE A 67 -7.07 -6.31 13.06
N PRO A 68 -5.86 -6.32 13.68
CA PRO A 68 -5.70 -5.88 15.05
C PRO A 68 -6.04 -4.39 15.22
N ASP A 69 -6.50 -4.02 16.41
CA ASP A 69 -6.84 -2.62 16.70
C ASP A 69 -5.62 -1.70 16.71
N ASP A 70 -4.45 -2.20 17.07
CA ASP A 70 -3.22 -1.41 17.11
C ASP A 70 -2.16 -1.99 16.18
N TYR A 71 -1.61 -1.13 15.32
CA TYR A 71 -0.51 -1.43 14.40
C TYR A 71 0.26 -0.13 14.09
N ALA A 72 1.47 -0.23 13.60
CA ALA A 72 2.33 0.93 13.31
C ALA A 72 1.98 1.59 11.98
N ALA A 73 1.77 0.80 10.93
CA ALA A 73 1.47 1.30 9.59
C ALA A 73 0.61 0.31 8.79
N LEU A 74 -0.14 0.84 7.83
CA LEU A 74 -0.91 0.10 6.84
C LEU A 74 -0.33 0.39 5.45
N VAL A 75 0.08 -0.63 4.71
CA VAL A 75 0.67 -0.48 3.37
C VAL A 75 -0.16 -1.24 2.34
N LEU A 76 -0.66 -0.52 1.36
CA LEU A 76 -1.45 -1.06 0.26
C LEU A 76 -0.50 -1.40 -0.89
N ILE A 77 -0.32 -2.69 -1.17
CA ILE A 77 0.56 -3.18 -2.22
C ILE A 77 -0.17 -3.15 -3.56
N GLY A 78 0.49 -2.66 -4.59
CA GLY A 78 -0.06 -2.58 -5.93
C GLY A 78 -0.40 -3.93 -6.55
N GLY A 79 -0.96 -3.91 -7.73
CA GLY A 79 -1.40 -5.08 -8.47
C GLY A 79 -2.73 -4.87 -9.18
N PHE A 80 -3.29 -5.93 -9.76
CA PHE A 80 -4.52 -5.83 -10.56
C PHE A 80 -5.79 -5.94 -9.71
N GLY A 81 -5.70 -6.50 -8.51
CA GLY A 81 -6.84 -6.66 -7.60
C GLY A 81 -7.53 -5.35 -7.23
N TRP A 82 -6.84 -4.21 -7.32
CA TRP A 82 -7.40 -2.87 -7.04
C TRP A 82 -8.47 -2.43 -8.03
N ALA A 83 -8.54 -3.02 -9.22
CA ALA A 83 -9.59 -2.79 -10.20
C ALA A 83 -10.82 -3.69 -10.00
N THR A 84 -10.84 -4.55 -9.00
CA THR A 84 -11.94 -5.49 -8.70
C THR A 84 -12.85 -4.98 -7.58
N PRO A 85 -14.08 -5.49 -7.47
CA PRO A 85 -15.01 -5.10 -6.41
C PRO A 85 -14.49 -5.36 -4.98
N VAL A 86 -13.59 -6.32 -4.80
CA VAL A 86 -12.98 -6.62 -3.49
C VAL A 86 -12.22 -5.42 -2.91
N ALA A 87 -11.63 -4.58 -3.76
CA ALA A 87 -10.93 -3.36 -3.34
C ALA A 87 -11.82 -2.41 -2.53
N GLU A 88 -13.11 -2.37 -2.79
CA GLU A 88 -14.05 -1.49 -2.06
C GLU A 88 -14.09 -1.80 -0.56
N GLN A 89 -13.82 -3.04 -0.16
CA GLN A 89 -13.75 -3.44 1.25
C GLN A 89 -12.55 -2.81 1.97
N VAL A 90 -11.55 -2.34 1.24
CA VAL A 90 -10.35 -1.70 1.82
C VAL A 90 -10.61 -0.23 2.18
N ALA A 91 -11.56 0.44 1.52
CA ALA A 91 -11.83 1.86 1.76
C ALA A 91 -12.15 2.19 3.25
N PRO A 92 -13.04 1.44 3.94
CA PRO A 92 -13.29 1.69 5.37
C PRO A 92 -12.06 1.40 6.24
N ILE A 93 -11.22 0.43 5.88
CA ILE A 93 -9.97 0.11 6.60
C ILE A 93 -9.01 1.29 6.52
N VAL A 94 -8.80 1.84 5.33
CA VAL A 94 -7.95 3.02 5.11
C VAL A 94 -8.51 4.25 5.83
N ARG A 95 -9.82 4.48 5.75
CA ARG A 95 -10.47 5.61 6.43
C ARG A 95 -10.25 5.54 7.95
N ASN A 96 -10.41 4.36 8.54
CA ASN A 96 -10.15 4.13 9.96
C ASN A 96 -8.67 4.37 10.30
N ALA A 97 -7.74 3.86 9.50
CA ALA A 97 -6.31 4.06 9.70
C ALA A 97 -5.95 5.56 9.69
N ILE A 98 -6.43 6.32 8.71
CA ILE A 98 -6.22 7.77 8.61
C ILE A 98 -6.82 8.50 9.81
N ALA A 99 -8.05 8.18 10.19
CA ALA A 99 -8.74 8.81 11.33
C ALA A 99 -8.01 8.59 12.66
N ARG A 100 -7.31 7.46 12.79
CA ARG A 100 -6.50 7.11 13.97
C ARG A 100 -5.06 7.64 13.90
N GLY A 101 -4.72 8.41 12.88
CA GLY A 101 -3.37 8.97 12.70
C GLY A 101 -2.31 7.93 12.35
N LYS A 102 -2.69 6.76 11.83
CA LYS A 102 -1.74 5.74 11.38
C LYS A 102 -1.07 6.16 10.08
N ILE A 103 0.14 5.68 9.86
CA ILE A 103 0.81 5.83 8.56
C ILE A 103 0.12 4.91 7.56
N VAL A 104 -0.25 5.47 6.40
CA VAL A 104 -0.84 4.72 5.29
C VAL A 104 0.05 4.87 4.07
N GLY A 105 0.60 3.76 3.60
CA GLY A 105 1.36 3.66 2.36
C GLY A 105 0.51 3.11 1.22
N ALA A 106 0.70 3.59 -0.01
CA ALA A 106 0.05 3.05 -1.20
C ALA A 106 0.98 3.09 -2.41
N ILE A 107 1.11 1.98 -3.12
CA ILE A 107 2.04 1.83 -4.24
C ILE A 107 1.27 1.47 -5.51
N CYS A 108 1.67 2.04 -6.65
CA CYS A 108 1.17 1.63 -7.97
C CYS A 108 -0.37 1.82 -8.07
N ASN A 109 -1.10 0.78 -8.46
CA ASN A 109 -2.57 0.81 -8.55
C ASN A 109 -3.26 1.06 -7.21
N ALA A 110 -2.62 0.76 -6.09
CA ALA A 110 -3.14 1.13 -4.77
C ALA A 110 -3.19 2.65 -4.58
N ALA A 111 -2.21 3.41 -5.14
CA ALA A 111 -2.29 4.87 -5.15
C ALA A 111 -3.47 5.36 -6.01
N SER A 112 -3.75 4.70 -7.12
CA SER A 112 -4.94 5.01 -7.95
C SER A 112 -6.24 4.73 -7.21
N PHE A 113 -6.30 3.66 -6.42
CA PHE A 113 -7.43 3.38 -5.52
C PHE A 113 -7.58 4.47 -4.43
N MET A 114 -6.47 4.95 -3.86
CA MET A 114 -6.51 6.07 -2.91
C MET A 114 -7.10 7.35 -3.55
N ALA A 115 -6.75 7.63 -4.83
CA ALA A 115 -7.34 8.71 -5.60
C ALA A 115 -8.86 8.50 -5.79
N LYS A 116 -9.28 7.28 -6.19
CA LYS A 116 -10.69 6.90 -6.35
C LYS A 116 -11.51 7.15 -5.09
N CYS A 117 -10.93 6.93 -3.93
CA CYS A 117 -11.59 7.14 -2.63
C CYS A 117 -11.47 8.58 -2.10
N GLY A 118 -10.80 9.49 -2.80
CA GLY A 118 -10.59 10.87 -2.38
C GLY A 118 -9.56 11.06 -1.26
N PHE A 119 -8.80 10.03 -0.90
CA PHE A 119 -7.82 10.09 0.19
C PHE A 119 -6.58 10.94 -0.14
N LEU A 120 -6.37 11.29 -1.42
CA LEU A 120 -5.24 12.11 -1.86
C LEU A 120 -5.56 13.62 -2.00
N ASN A 121 -6.79 14.03 -1.71
CA ASN A 121 -7.25 15.40 -1.98
C ASN A 121 -6.58 16.48 -1.11
N ASN A 122 -6.01 16.12 0.03
CA ASN A 122 -5.42 17.07 0.97
C ASN A 122 -3.92 16.82 1.24
N VAL A 123 -3.26 16.08 0.36
CA VAL A 123 -1.84 15.73 0.50
C VAL A 123 -1.11 15.81 -0.83
N ARG A 124 0.19 16.09 -0.76
CA ARG A 124 1.08 15.83 -1.88
C ARG A 124 1.24 14.34 -2.06
N HIS A 125 1.29 13.89 -3.30
CA HIS A 125 1.29 12.47 -3.63
C HIS A 125 1.94 12.17 -4.98
N THR A 126 2.20 10.90 -5.24
CA THR A 126 2.59 10.35 -6.54
C THR A 126 1.80 9.08 -6.84
N GLY A 127 2.08 8.45 -7.95
CA GLY A 127 1.49 7.19 -8.42
C GLY A 127 2.01 6.86 -9.81
N ASN A 128 1.34 6.01 -10.55
CA ASN A 128 1.74 5.60 -11.90
C ASN A 128 1.53 6.68 -12.98
N GLY A 129 1.14 7.86 -12.60
CA GLY A 129 0.90 9.01 -13.48
C GLY A 129 -0.38 9.74 -13.12
N VAL A 130 -0.37 11.06 -13.24
CA VAL A 130 -1.54 11.90 -12.89
C VAL A 130 -2.77 11.55 -13.71
N GLU A 131 -2.61 11.17 -14.98
CA GLU A 131 -3.73 10.79 -15.83
C GLU A 131 -4.40 9.49 -15.39
N GLN A 132 -3.62 8.53 -14.86
CA GLN A 132 -4.21 7.32 -14.28
C GLN A 132 -4.97 7.64 -12.98
N LEU A 133 -4.45 8.53 -12.14
CA LEU A 133 -5.15 8.98 -10.93
C LEU A 133 -6.47 9.68 -11.28
N LYS A 134 -6.48 10.55 -12.30
CA LYS A 134 -7.70 11.20 -12.82
C LYS A 134 -8.68 10.18 -13.36
N LEU A 135 -8.20 9.21 -14.15
CA LEU A 135 -9.06 8.18 -14.74
C LEU A 135 -9.76 7.33 -13.66
N TRP A 136 -9.03 6.92 -12.62
CA TRP A 136 -9.59 6.11 -11.55
C TRP A 136 -10.42 6.93 -10.57
N GLY A 137 -9.96 8.13 -10.26
CA GLY A 137 -10.58 8.99 -9.25
C GLY A 137 -11.82 9.71 -9.73
N GLY A 138 -11.88 10.04 -11.03
CA GLY A 138 -12.99 10.83 -11.58
C GLY A 138 -13.20 12.11 -10.76
N GLU A 139 -14.45 12.40 -10.43
CA GLU A 139 -14.81 13.58 -9.63
C GLU A 139 -14.33 13.49 -8.17
N ASN A 140 -14.04 12.30 -7.67
CA ASN A 140 -13.52 12.11 -6.30
C ASN A 140 -12.05 12.53 -6.15
N TYR A 141 -11.30 12.61 -7.25
CA TYR A 141 -9.92 13.06 -7.23
C TYR A 141 -9.82 14.54 -7.59
N ALA A 142 -9.86 15.38 -6.58
CA ALA A 142 -9.94 16.84 -6.71
C ALA A 142 -8.61 17.58 -6.55
N ASN A 143 -7.46 16.85 -6.47
CA ASN A 143 -6.14 17.45 -6.20
C ASN A 143 -5.05 17.00 -7.19
N PRO A 144 -5.24 17.15 -8.51
CA PRO A 144 -4.21 16.81 -9.48
C PRO A 144 -2.95 17.67 -9.35
N GLU A 145 -3.07 18.88 -8.80
CA GLU A 145 -1.97 19.80 -8.56
C GLU A 145 -1.03 19.34 -7.42
N GLY A 146 -1.55 18.52 -6.50
CA GLY A 146 -0.75 17.88 -5.45
C GLY A 146 0.12 16.71 -5.96
N TYR A 147 -0.04 16.32 -7.22
CA TYR A 147 0.75 15.26 -7.82
C TYR A 147 2.19 15.71 -8.09
N ALA A 148 3.15 14.88 -7.68
CA ALA A 148 4.56 15.04 -8.00
C ALA A 148 5.05 13.85 -8.83
N ASN A 149 5.71 14.12 -9.95
CA ASN A 149 6.27 13.08 -10.83
C ASN A 149 7.63 12.60 -10.28
N VAL A 150 7.59 11.88 -9.18
CA VAL A 150 8.74 11.30 -8.48
C VAL A 150 8.42 9.88 -8.03
N GLN A 151 9.42 9.13 -7.59
CA GLN A 151 9.22 7.72 -7.19
C GLN A 151 8.33 7.59 -5.96
N ALA A 152 8.50 8.44 -4.95
CA ALA A 152 7.72 8.41 -3.72
C ALA A 152 7.54 9.80 -3.13
N VAL A 153 6.42 10.00 -2.46
CA VAL A 153 6.07 11.22 -1.72
C VAL A 153 5.54 10.82 -0.36
N SER A 154 6.01 11.52 0.67
CA SER A 154 5.44 11.46 2.02
C SER A 154 4.89 12.84 2.38
N ASP A 155 3.62 12.90 2.73
CA ASP A 155 2.99 14.11 3.24
C ASP A 155 1.97 13.74 4.32
N LYS A 156 2.07 14.41 5.47
CA LYS A 156 1.34 14.02 6.68
C LYS A 156 1.59 12.52 6.98
N ASN A 157 0.53 11.76 7.18
CA ASN A 157 0.61 10.33 7.45
C ASN A 157 0.37 9.46 6.19
N ILE A 158 0.41 10.05 5.00
CA ILE A 158 0.21 9.33 3.74
C ILE A 158 1.52 9.28 2.96
N VAL A 159 1.89 8.09 2.54
CA VAL A 159 3.06 7.83 1.69
C VAL A 159 2.58 7.18 0.40
N THR A 160 2.89 7.76 -0.73
CA THR A 160 2.56 7.16 -2.03
C THR A 160 3.81 6.92 -2.85
N ALA A 161 3.80 5.87 -3.66
CA ALA A 161 4.89 5.55 -4.57
C ALA A 161 4.35 5.06 -5.92
N ASN A 162 5.11 5.28 -6.98
CA ASN A 162 4.82 4.65 -8.26
C ASN A 162 5.30 3.18 -8.26
N GLY A 163 4.74 2.37 -9.15
CA GLY A 163 5.10 0.95 -9.30
C GLY A 163 6.26 0.72 -10.27
N SER A 164 6.93 1.79 -10.73
CA SER A 164 8.05 1.63 -11.64
C SER A 164 9.22 0.97 -10.89
N ARG A 165 9.76 -0.06 -11.49
CA ARG A 165 11.08 -0.55 -11.09
C ARG A 165 12.03 0.64 -11.21
N ALA A 166 12.80 0.93 -10.15
CA ALA A 166 13.91 1.85 -10.29
C ALA A 166 14.76 1.35 -11.46
N THR A 167 14.57 1.91 -12.63
CA THR A 167 15.57 1.80 -13.67
C THR A 167 16.76 2.50 -13.06
N ALA A 168 17.79 1.73 -12.72
CA ALA A 168 19.08 2.31 -12.40
C ALA A 168 19.30 3.37 -13.48
N SER A 169 19.22 4.63 -13.08
CA SER A 169 19.54 5.72 -13.98
C SER A 169 20.95 5.48 -14.46
N LYS A 170 21.07 5.32 -15.75
CA LYS A 170 22.39 5.29 -16.41
C LYS A 170 23.15 6.55 -16.09
#